data_2c007b875452fecbc94341532da893c3
#
_entry.id   2c007b875452fecbc94341532da893c3
#
_cell.length_a   1.000
_cell.length_b   1.000
_cell.length_c   1.000
_cell.angle_alpha   90.00
_cell.angle_beta   90.00
_cell.angle_gamma   90.00
#
_symmetry.space_group_name_H-M   'P 1'
#
loop_
_entity.id
_entity.type
_entity.pdbx_description
1 polymer ?
#
loop_
_entity_poly.entity_id
_entity_poly.type
_entity_poly.pdbx_seq_one_letter_code
_entity_poly.pdbx_strand_id
1 'polypeptide(L)'
;MTKLGIMTDENTTSQQTQPTEAATEAAAETATDTDAQQQDQGAQSAAESAAPVDFEPLTATYERLRHSTDPAELSEFARRPLPDRADQAAFSRATALLEAVAGNPHTPVADRVFLADTMPFPNVLVKLSEDPEPSVRQAVAANGDDKNWLVGRLTKDPVPAVRDTALKNKRTSWK
;
A
#
# COMPACT_ATOMS: atom_id res chain seq x y z
N MET A 1 52.76 13.74 37.04
CA MET A 1 52.64 15.19 36.82
C MET A 1 51.40 15.42 36.01
N THR A 2 50.23 15.66 36.63
CA THR A 2 49.61 16.95 36.91
C THR A 2 49.18 17.62 35.59
N LYS A 3 47.88 17.81 35.24
CA LYS A 3 46.87 18.67 35.87
C LYS A 3 45.60 18.51 35.05
N LEU A 4 44.49 18.08 35.50
CA LEU A 4 43.31 18.77 36.05
C LEU A 4 42.97 20.12 35.41
N GLY A 5 41.77 20.21 34.83
CA GLY A 5 41.12 21.42 34.38
C GLY A 5 39.62 21.17 34.24
N ILE A 6 38.89 21.35 35.31
CA ILE A 6 37.45 21.48 35.50
C ILE A 6 37.04 22.91 35.15
N MET A 7 35.87 23.08 34.52
CA MET A 7 34.92 24.21 34.64
C MET A 7 33.69 23.87 33.78
N THR A 8 32.57 23.45 34.32
CA THR A 8 31.42 24.12 35.00
C THR A 8 31.12 25.52 34.49
N ASP A 9 29.91 25.67 33.99
CA ASP A 9 28.86 26.60 34.38
C ASP A 9 27.71 26.46 33.36
N GLU A 10 26.55 25.94 33.74
CA GLU A 10 25.41 26.62 34.40
C GLU A 10 24.98 27.94 33.74
N ASN A 11 23.80 27.97 33.23
CA ASN A 11 22.74 28.89 33.65
C ASN A 11 21.54 28.84 32.68
N THR A 12 20.43 28.49 33.17
CA THR A 12 19.35 29.21 33.84
C THR A 12 18.15 29.50 32.92
N THR A 13 17.13 28.78 33.13
CA THR A 13 15.76 29.13 33.56
C THR A 13 15.25 30.53 33.26
N SER A 14 14.11 30.59 32.61
CA SER A 14 12.96 31.48 32.86
C SER A 14 11.80 30.98 31.98
N GLN A 15 10.80 30.36 32.45
CA GLN A 15 9.65 30.60 33.34
C GLN A 15 8.91 31.92 33.12
N GLN A 16 7.64 31.69 32.94
CA GLN A 16 6.49 32.55 33.28
C GLN A 16 6.09 33.58 32.24
N THR A 17 4.86 33.78 31.87
CA THR A 17 3.59 33.71 32.63
C THR A 17 2.41 33.76 31.68
N GLN A 18 1.34 33.03 31.97
CA GLN A 18 -0.04 33.48 31.67
C GLN A 18 -0.45 34.53 32.69
N PRO A 19 -1.43 35.40 32.39
CA PRO A 19 -2.79 35.25 32.91
C PRO A 19 -3.87 35.65 31.88
N THR A 20 -4.97 34.92 31.82
CA THR A 20 -6.26 34.97 32.52
C THR A 20 -7.08 36.25 32.35
N GLU A 21 -8.34 35.95 32.01
CA GLU A 21 -9.60 36.66 32.38
C GLU A 21 -9.90 37.97 31.65
N ALA A 22 -11.11 38.32 31.35
CA ALA A 22 -12.44 37.83 31.65
C ALA A 22 -13.45 38.49 30.69
N ALA A 23 -14.49 37.78 30.40
CA ALA A 23 -15.89 38.08 30.54
C ALA A 23 -16.43 39.51 30.27
N THR A 24 -17.53 39.53 29.52
CA THR A 24 -18.81 40.19 29.83
C THR A 24 -19.58 40.30 28.52
N GLU A 25 -20.59 39.48 28.30
CA GLU A 25 -22.02 39.68 28.61
C GLU A 25 -22.73 40.81 27.87
N ALA A 26 -23.77 40.39 27.28
CA ALA A 26 -25.14 40.93 27.17
C ALA A 26 -25.54 41.30 25.74
N ALA A 27 -26.39 40.52 25.19
CA ALA A 27 -27.87 40.54 25.27
C ALA A 27 -28.56 41.38 24.21
N ALA A 28 -29.53 40.74 23.69
CA ALA A 28 -30.89 41.14 23.32
C ALA A 28 -31.17 41.26 21.83
N GLU A 29 -31.95 40.27 21.38
CA GLU A 29 -33.37 40.39 20.96
C GLU A 29 -33.58 41.28 19.74
N THR A 30 -34.24 40.89 18.73
CA THR A 30 -35.59 40.37 18.51
C THR A 30 -35.74 39.97 17.03
N ALA A 31 -36.30 38.82 16.82
CA ALA A 31 -37.58 38.54 16.15
C ALA A 31 -37.86 39.16 14.78
N THR A 32 -38.22 38.34 13.95
CA THR A 32 -39.39 38.09 13.08
C THR A 32 -38.95 37.70 11.72
N ASP A 33 -39.29 36.57 11.35
CA ASP A 33 -40.50 35.98 10.81
C ASP A 33 -40.44 35.77 9.31
N THR A 34 -40.80 34.57 8.95
CA THR A 34 -41.60 34.19 7.81
C THR A 34 -40.90 33.87 6.50
N ASP A 35 -40.94 32.55 6.24
CA ASP A 35 -41.43 31.94 5.00
C ASP A 35 -40.57 32.06 3.73
N ALA A 36 -39.94 30.98 3.45
CA ALA A 36 -39.84 30.42 2.11
C ALA A 36 -39.39 28.96 2.17
N GLN A 37 -40.28 28.08 2.57
CA GLN A 37 -40.34 26.76 2.01
C GLN A 37 -40.65 26.93 0.52
N GLN A 38 -39.72 26.54 -0.33
CA GLN A 38 -40.10 25.77 -1.53
C GLN A 38 -38.88 25.50 -2.40
N GLN A 39 -38.65 24.21 -2.59
CA GLN A 39 -38.20 23.61 -3.87
C GLN A 39 -36.77 23.84 -4.27
N ASP A 40 -35.95 22.92 -3.86
CA ASP A 40 -35.02 22.34 -4.84
C ASP A 40 -34.87 20.81 -4.62
N GLN A 41 -35.94 20.09 -4.89
CA GLN A 41 -35.96 18.65 -5.15
C GLN A 41 -35.96 18.47 -6.67
N GLY A 42 -34.85 18.73 -7.31
CA GLY A 42 -34.84 18.64 -8.76
C GLY A 42 -33.49 18.45 -9.44
N ALA A 43 -32.43 18.19 -8.69
CA ALA A 43 -31.11 18.04 -9.29
C ALA A 43 -30.33 16.76 -8.89
N GLN A 44 -30.99 15.76 -8.35
CA GLN A 44 -30.35 14.47 -8.01
C GLN A 44 -30.87 13.28 -8.82
N SER A 45 -31.46 13.51 -9.98
CA SER A 45 -32.03 12.42 -10.78
C SER A 45 -31.51 12.34 -12.22
N ALA A 46 -30.31 12.84 -12.50
CA ALA A 46 -29.77 12.75 -13.85
C ALA A 46 -28.33 12.18 -13.93
N ALA A 47 -27.77 11.67 -12.83
CA ALA A 47 -26.45 11.04 -12.83
C ALA A 47 -26.47 9.53 -12.51
N GLU A 48 -27.63 8.92 -12.50
CA GLU A 48 -27.80 7.50 -12.18
C GLU A 48 -28.17 6.64 -13.41
N SER A 49 -27.67 6.99 -14.57
CA SER A 49 -27.96 6.20 -15.75
C SER A 49 -26.79 6.13 -16.73
N ALA A 50 -25.65 5.66 -16.29
CA ALA A 50 -24.61 5.07 -17.15
C ALA A 50 -23.46 4.46 -16.35
N ALA A 51 -23.72 3.70 -15.31
CA ALA A 51 -22.72 2.76 -14.84
C ALA A 51 -22.80 1.53 -15.76
N PRO A 52 -21.71 1.12 -16.44
CA PRO A 52 -21.71 -0.15 -17.14
C PRO A 52 -22.01 -1.24 -16.11
N VAL A 53 -22.93 -2.11 -16.43
CA VAL A 53 -23.55 -3.14 -15.58
C VAL A 53 -22.57 -4.19 -15.03
N ASP A 54 -21.27 -4.05 -15.28
CA ASP A 54 -20.21 -5.01 -14.88
C ASP A 54 -19.03 -4.38 -14.10
N PHE A 55 -19.22 -3.18 -13.52
CA PHE A 55 -18.14 -2.59 -12.74
C PHE A 55 -18.23 -2.99 -11.27
N GLU A 56 -17.63 -4.13 -10.93
CA GLU A 56 -17.43 -4.50 -9.53
C GLU A 56 -16.47 -3.52 -8.85
N PRO A 57 -16.82 -2.92 -7.70
CA PRO A 57 -15.93 -2.04 -6.95
C PRO A 57 -14.58 -2.70 -6.67
N LEU A 58 -13.49 -1.93 -6.74
CA LEU A 58 -12.14 -2.46 -6.50
C LEU A 58 -12.05 -3.22 -5.18
N THR A 59 -12.63 -2.68 -4.10
CA THR A 59 -12.60 -3.31 -2.78
C THR A 59 -13.31 -4.67 -2.78
N ALA A 60 -14.45 -4.77 -3.43
CA ALA A 60 -15.20 -6.03 -3.52
C ALA A 60 -14.42 -7.09 -4.30
N THR A 61 -13.87 -6.72 -5.46
CA THR A 61 -13.02 -7.61 -6.26
C THR A 61 -11.76 -8.02 -5.48
N TYR A 62 -11.11 -7.09 -4.79
CA TYR A 62 -9.91 -7.35 -3.99
C TYR A 62 -10.19 -8.37 -2.88
N GLU A 63 -11.26 -8.16 -2.10
CA GLU A 63 -11.63 -9.07 -1.01
C GLU A 63 -12.07 -10.44 -1.55
N ARG A 64 -12.79 -10.47 -2.65
CA ARG A 64 -13.16 -11.71 -3.31
C ARG A 64 -11.93 -12.51 -3.74
N LEU A 65 -10.97 -11.90 -4.42
CA LEU A 65 -9.74 -12.57 -4.86
C LEU A 65 -8.85 -12.98 -3.68
N ARG A 66 -8.78 -12.16 -2.64
CA ARG A 66 -8.01 -12.46 -1.44
C ARG A 66 -8.51 -13.70 -0.71
N HIS A 67 -9.82 -13.95 -0.76
CA HIS A 67 -10.48 -15.07 -0.07
C HIS A 67 -10.99 -16.16 -1.02
N SER A 68 -10.76 -16.03 -2.31
CA SER A 68 -11.14 -17.06 -3.29
C SER A 68 -10.43 -18.37 -3.00
N THR A 69 -11.17 -19.46 -3.12
CA THR A 69 -10.65 -20.83 -3.04
C THR A 69 -10.60 -21.49 -4.42
N ASP A 70 -10.97 -20.75 -5.47
CA ASP A 70 -10.94 -21.24 -6.85
C ASP A 70 -9.58 -20.96 -7.51
N PRO A 71 -8.75 -21.99 -7.70
CA PRO A 71 -7.44 -21.81 -8.32
C PRO A 71 -7.52 -21.39 -9.79
N ALA A 72 -8.62 -21.69 -10.49
CA ALA A 72 -8.78 -21.32 -11.90
C ALA A 72 -9.03 -19.81 -12.02
N GLU A 73 -9.89 -19.25 -11.17
CA GLU A 73 -10.11 -17.81 -11.08
C GLU A 73 -8.81 -17.07 -10.75
N LEU A 74 -8.08 -17.54 -9.73
CA LEU A 74 -6.83 -16.93 -9.31
C LEU A 74 -5.75 -16.99 -10.40
N SER A 75 -5.67 -18.11 -11.12
CA SER A 75 -4.75 -18.28 -12.25
C SER A 75 -5.08 -17.35 -13.41
N GLU A 76 -6.37 -17.19 -13.73
CA GLU A 76 -6.82 -16.24 -14.76
C GLU A 76 -6.36 -14.81 -14.42
N PHE A 77 -6.58 -14.37 -13.17
CA PHE A 77 -6.16 -13.03 -12.75
C PHE A 77 -4.63 -12.87 -12.73
N ALA A 78 -3.89 -13.88 -12.29
CA ALA A 78 -2.43 -13.87 -12.28
C ALA A 78 -1.82 -13.74 -13.68
N ARG A 79 -2.47 -14.30 -14.70
CA ARG A 79 -2.01 -14.33 -16.09
C ARG A 79 -2.61 -13.23 -16.98
N ARG A 80 -3.51 -12.42 -16.45
CA ARG A 80 -4.16 -11.36 -17.21
C ARG A 80 -3.13 -10.31 -17.64
N PRO A 81 -3.16 -9.88 -18.92
CA PRO A 81 -2.28 -8.81 -19.39
C PRO A 81 -2.51 -7.53 -18.57
N LEU A 82 -1.43 -6.84 -18.27
CA LEU A 82 -1.52 -5.54 -17.61
C LEU A 82 -2.13 -4.51 -18.57
N PRO A 83 -2.99 -3.62 -18.07
CA PRO A 83 -3.45 -2.47 -18.83
C PRO A 83 -2.30 -1.56 -19.26
N ASP A 84 -2.58 -0.70 -20.25
CA ASP A 84 -1.62 0.33 -20.63
C ASP A 84 -1.29 1.25 -19.43
N ARG A 85 -0.02 1.60 -19.29
CA ARG A 85 0.46 2.54 -18.25
C ARG A 85 -0.13 3.95 -18.40
N ALA A 86 -0.59 4.31 -19.59
CA ALA A 86 -1.28 5.56 -19.83
C ALA A 86 -2.65 5.60 -19.13
N ASP A 87 -3.32 4.45 -18.97
CA ASP A 87 -4.51 4.33 -18.14
C ASP A 87 -4.13 4.07 -16.68
N GLN A 88 -3.85 5.15 -15.97
CA GLN A 88 -3.41 5.11 -14.56
C GLN A 88 -4.43 4.43 -13.64
N ALA A 89 -5.71 4.59 -13.89
CA ALA A 89 -6.77 4.02 -13.07
C ALA A 89 -6.84 2.51 -13.25
N ALA A 90 -6.89 2.02 -14.49
CA ALA A 90 -6.88 0.59 -14.77
C ALA A 90 -5.58 -0.07 -14.32
N PHE A 91 -4.43 0.58 -14.53
CA PHE A 91 -3.14 0.08 -14.12
C PHE A 91 -3.00 -0.07 -12.60
N SER A 92 -3.43 0.96 -11.84
CA SER A 92 -3.43 0.92 -10.36
C SER A 92 -4.38 -0.15 -9.83
N ARG A 93 -5.56 -0.28 -10.44
CA ARG A 93 -6.52 -1.33 -10.13
C ARG A 93 -5.91 -2.72 -10.35
N ALA A 94 -5.31 -2.96 -11.51
CA ALA A 94 -4.69 -4.25 -11.83
C ALA A 94 -3.58 -4.61 -10.83
N THR A 95 -2.72 -3.64 -10.46
CA THR A 95 -1.65 -3.85 -9.48
C THR A 95 -2.18 -4.23 -8.10
N ALA A 96 -3.26 -3.57 -7.64
CA ALA A 96 -3.88 -3.91 -6.37
C ALA A 96 -4.51 -5.32 -6.39
N LEU A 97 -5.18 -5.69 -7.48
CA LEU A 97 -5.76 -7.03 -7.61
C LEU A 97 -4.68 -8.13 -7.69
N LEU A 98 -3.54 -7.88 -8.34
CA LEU A 98 -2.41 -8.81 -8.36
C LEU A 98 -1.81 -9.00 -6.97
N GLU A 99 -1.82 -7.99 -6.11
CA GLU A 99 -1.39 -8.15 -4.71
C GLU A 99 -2.31 -9.11 -3.95
N ALA A 100 -3.63 -9.02 -4.13
CA ALA A 100 -4.58 -9.94 -3.52
C ALA A 100 -4.35 -11.38 -3.97
N VAL A 101 -4.16 -11.58 -5.28
CA VAL A 101 -3.88 -12.91 -5.88
C VAL A 101 -2.53 -13.45 -5.38
N ALA A 102 -1.47 -12.62 -5.35
CA ALA A 102 -0.15 -13.03 -4.89
C ALA A 102 -0.15 -13.46 -3.40
N GLY A 103 -1.00 -12.83 -2.58
CA GLY A 103 -1.13 -13.15 -1.16
C GLY A 103 -2.10 -14.29 -0.85
N ASN A 104 -2.82 -14.82 -1.83
CA ASN A 104 -3.79 -15.88 -1.61
C ASN A 104 -3.11 -17.27 -1.64
N PRO A 105 -3.24 -18.09 -0.58
CA PRO A 105 -2.61 -19.42 -0.52
C PRO A 105 -3.16 -20.42 -1.55
N HIS A 106 -4.37 -20.20 -2.08
CA HIS A 106 -4.98 -21.04 -3.11
C HIS A 106 -4.51 -20.69 -4.52
N THR A 107 -3.78 -19.59 -4.71
CA THR A 107 -3.13 -19.30 -5.99
C THR A 107 -2.10 -20.39 -6.31
N PRO A 108 -2.19 -21.02 -7.47
CA PRO A 108 -1.23 -22.06 -7.87
C PRO A 108 0.21 -21.60 -7.75
N VAL A 109 1.10 -22.46 -7.26
CA VAL A 109 2.54 -22.16 -7.10
C VAL A 109 3.15 -21.66 -8.41
N ALA A 110 2.81 -22.28 -9.55
CA ALA A 110 3.30 -21.85 -10.85
C ALA A 110 2.93 -20.42 -11.21
N ASP A 111 1.76 -19.94 -10.79
CA ASP A 111 1.31 -18.58 -11.03
C ASP A 111 1.97 -17.59 -10.07
N ARG A 112 2.19 -17.98 -8.81
CA ARG A 112 2.96 -17.19 -7.85
C ARG A 112 4.43 -17.05 -8.30
N VAL A 113 5.04 -18.11 -8.84
CA VAL A 113 6.37 -18.05 -9.45
C VAL A 113 6.37 -17.11 -10.66
N PHE A 114 5.38 -17.21 -11.54
CA PHE A 114 5.25 -16.32 -12.70
C PHE A 114 5.16 -14.84 -12.28
N LEU A 115 4.33 -14.54 -11.28
CA LEU A 115 4.22 -13.17 -10.75
C LEU A 115 5.53 -12.69 -10.13
N ALA A 116 6.23 -13.57 -9.39
CA ALA A 116 7.52 -13.24 -8.78
C ALA A 116 8.60 -12.92 -9.80
N ASP A 117 8.61 -13.64 -10.93
CA ASP A 117 9.62 -13.49 -11.99
C ASP A 117 9.35 -12.26 -12.88
N THR A 118 8.08 -11.98 -13.19
CA THR A 118 7.71 -11.03 -14.24
C THR A 118 7.23 -9.68 -13.75
N MET A 119 6.74 -9.57 -12.50
CA MET A 119 6.11 -8.34 -12.03
C MET A 119 7.10 -7.37 -11.38
N PRO A 120 7.12 -6.10 -11.83
CA PRO A 120 7.99 -5.05 -11.27
C PRO A 120 7.32 -4.30 -10.10
N PHE A 121 6.36 -4.94 -9.39
CA PHE A 121 5.55 -4.27 -8.38
C PHE A 121 6.01 -4.61 -6.98
N PRO A 122 6.55 -3.64 -6.20
CA PRO A 122 7.05 -3.89 -4.85
C PRO A 122 6.03 -4.53 -3.92
N ASN A 123 4.76 -4.12 -3.98
CA ASN A 123 3.70 -4.69 -3.15
C ASN A 123 3.44 -6.18 -3.43
N VAL A 124 3.46 -6.58 -4.69
CA VAL A 124 3.35 -7.99 -5.11
C VAL A 124 4.60 -8.77 -4.67
N LEU A 125 5.79 -8.24 -4.94
CA LEU A 125 7.06 -8.90 -4.58
C LEU A 125 7.24 -9.06 -3.07
N VAL A 126 6.75 -8.10 -2.25
CA VAL A 126 6.77 -8.23 -0.78
C VAL A 126 5.98 -9.46 -0.34
N LYS A 127 4.77 -9.64 -0.85
CA LYS A 127 3.94 -10.82 -0.53
C LYS A 127 4.66 -12.11 -0.91
N LEU A 128 5.21 -12.18 -2.11
CA LEU A 128 5.88 -13.38 -2.64
C LEU A 128 7.25 -13.63 -1.99
N SER A 129 7.91 -12.62 -1.43
CA SER A 129 9.17 -12.80 -0.70
C SER A 129 9.00 -13.53 0.65
N GLU A 130 7.78 -13.59 1.16
CA GLU A 130 7.41 -14.29 2.40
C GLU A 130 6.63 -15.57 2.12
N ASP A 131 6.55 -15.98 0.88
CA ASP A 131 5.83 -17.18 0.46
C ASP A 131 6.37 -18.43 1.15
N PRO A 132 5.52 -19.35 1.62
CA PRO A 132 5.96 -20.61 2.22
C PRO A 132 6.76 -21.48 1.23
N GLU A 133 6.48 -21.35 -0.08
CA GLU A 133 7.14 -22.14 -1.11
C GLU A 133 8.50 -21.54 -1.50
N PRO A 134 9.62 -22.28 -1.33
CA PRO A 134 10.95 -21.76 -1.67
C PRO A 134 11.14 -21.37 -3.13
N SER A 135 10.46 -22.05 -4.05
CA SER A 135 10.56 -21.77 -5.50
C SER A 135 9.99 -20.37 -5.83
N VAL A 136 8.96 -19.93 -5.12
CA VAL A 136 8.40 -18.58 -5.25
C VAL A 136 9.38 -17.53 -4.73
N ARG A 137 9.95 -17.74 -3.54
CA ARG A 137 10.96 -16.83 -2.98
C ARG A 137 12.23 -16.79 -3.85
N GLN A 138 12.60 -17.91 -4.43
CA GLN A 138 13.73 -17.99 -5.38
C GLN A 138 13.46 -17.17 -6.64
N ALA A 139 12.24 -17.20 -7.18
CA ALA A 139 11.85 -16.37 -8.32
C ALA A 139 11.94 -14.87 -7.96
N VAL A 140 11.47 -14.45 -6.76
CA VAL A 140 11.69 -13.08 -6.27
C VAL A 140 13.17 -12.73 -6.19
N ALA A 141 14.01 -13.67 -5.72
CA ALA A 141 15.47 -13.47 -5.64
C ALA A 141 16.13 -13.35 -7.02
N ALA A 142 15.57 -13.99 -8.04
CA ALA A 142 16.05 -13.91 -9.44
C ALA A 142 15.56 -12.66 -10.16
N ASN A 143 14.44 -12.07 -9.73
CA ASN A 143 13.84 -10.92 -10.38
C ASN A 143 14.82 -9.74 -10.44
N GLY A 144 15.15 -9.32 -11.67
CA GLY A 144 16.16 -8.29 -11.95
C GLY A 144 15.63 -6.86 -11.95
N ASP A 145 14.38 -6.61 -11.55
CA ASP A 145 13.81 -5.26 -11.52
C ASP A 145 14.57 -4.34 -10.57
N ASP A 146 14.79 -3.12 -11.00
CA ASP A 146 15.55 -2.10 -10.24
C ASP A 146 14.90 -1.72 -8.91
N LYS A 147 13.62 -1.97 -8.75
CA LYS A 147 12.85 -1.72 -7.53
C LYS A 147 12.83 -2.92 -6.59
N ASN A 148 13.43 -4.03 -6.97
CA ASN A 148 13.47 -5.25 -6.16
C ASN A 148 14.55 -5.16 -5.06
N TRP A 149 14.30 -4.36 -4.03
CA TRP A 149 15.16 -4.24 -2.84
C TRP A 149 15.14 -5.50 -1.96
N LEU A 150 14.16 -6.39 -2.16
CA LEU A 150 13.98 -7.62 -1.38
C LEU A 150 15.09 -8.63 -1.63
N VAL A 151 15.81 -8.54 -2.74
CA VAL A 151 16.96 -9.41 -3.06
C VAL A 151 17.98 -9.39 -1.91
N GLY A 152 18.28 -8.19 -1.35
CA GLY A 152 19.18 -8.07 -0.20
C GLY A 152 18.69 -8.82 1.04
N ARG A 153 17.37 -8.84 1.30
CA ARG A 153 16.76 -9.60 2.38
C ARG A 153 16.87 -11.11 2.16
N LEU A 154 16.65 -11.56 0.92
CA LEU A 154 16.67 -12.97 0.55
C LEU A 154 18.09 -13.59 0.56
N THR A 155 19.16 -12.80 0.65
CA THR A 155 20.52 -13.32 0.92
C THR A 155 20.62 -14.02 2.28
N LYS A 156 19.64 -13.84 3.17
CA LYS A 156 19.54 -14.49 4.49
C LYS A 156 18.43 -15.54 4.57
N ASP A 157 17.88 -15.94 3.43
CA ASP A 157 16.80 -16.95 3.38
C ASP A 157 17.27 -18.28 4.00
N PRO A 158 16.41 -19.01 4.74
CA PRO A 158 16.78 -20.30 5.32
C PRO A 158 17.15 -21.35 4.27
N VAL A 159 16.61 -21.25 3.04
CA VAL A 159 16.86 -22.21 1.96
C VAL A 159 18.09 -21.81 1.16
N PRO A 160 19.12 -22.70 1.02
CA PRO A 160 20.37 -22.39 0.30
C PRO A 160 20.13 -21.92 -1.15
N ALA A 161 19.25 -22.59 -1.89
CA ALA A 161 18.96 -22.25 -3.28
C ALA A 161 18.45 -20.82 -3.46
N VAL A 162 17.62 -20.33 -2.51
CA VAL A 162 17.11 -18.94 -2.51
C VAL A 162 18.26 -17.97 -2.23
N ARG A 163 19.09 -18.25 -1.19
CA ARG A 163 20.27 -17.43 -0.86
C ARG A 163 21.25 -17.31 -2.02
N ASP A 164 21.56 -18.44 -2.63
CA ASP A 164 22.54 -18.50 -3.73
C ASP A 164 22.03 -17.71 -4.95
N THR A 165 20.72 -17.77 -5.21
CA THR A 165 20.09 -16.99 -6.27
C THR A 165 20.14 -15.49 -5.94
N ALA A 166 19.80 -15.10 -4.72
CA ALA A 166 19.87 -13.72 -4.27
C ALA A 166 21.31 -13.16 -4.35
N LEU A 167 22.31 -13.93 -3.94
CA LEU A 167 23.73 -13.53 -4.02
C LEU A 167 24.25 -13.36 -5.44
N LYS A 168 23.70 -14.09 -6.41
CA LYS A 168 24.03 -13.97 -7.83
C LYS A 168 23.34 -12.80 -8.52
N ASN A 169 22.29 -12.24 -7.89
CA ASN A 169 21.59 -11.11 -8.47
C ASN A 169 22.50 -9.86 -8.48
N LYS A 170 22.51 -9.12 -9.60
CA LYS A 170 23.35 -7.92 -9.78
C LYS A 170 23.13 -6.87 -8.69
N ARG A 171 21.95 -6.85 -8.04
CA ARG A 171 21.62 -5.88 -6.99
C ARG A 171 22.28 -6.15 -5.65
N THR A 172 22.76 -7.38 -5.41
CA THR A 172 23.51 -7.71 -4.19
C THR A 172 25.01 -7.41 -4.35
N SER A 173 25.45 -7.16 -5.56
CA SER A 173 26.85 -6.80 -5.87
C SER A 173 27.10 -5.30 -5.60
N TRP A 174 27.06 -4.89 -4.35
CA TRP A 174 27.58 -3.58 -3.95
C TRP A 174 29.12 -3.66 -3.95
N LYS A 175 29.73 -3.15 -5.01
CA LYS A 175 31.16 -2.84 -5.03
C LYS A 175 31.36 -1.37 -4.74
#